data_4fb102008d2e285017b9e80f17274b69
#
_entry.id   4fb102008d2e285017b9e80f17274b69
#
_cell.length_a   1.000
_cell.length_b   1.000
_cell.length_c   1.000
_cell.angle_alpha   90.00
_cell.angle_beta   90.00
_cell.angle_gamma   90.00
#
_symmetry.space_group_name_H-M   'P 1'
#
loop_
_entity.id
_entity.type
_entity.pdbx_description
1 polymer ?
#
loop_
_entity_poly.entity_id
_entity_poly.type
_entity_poly.pdbx_seq_one_letter_code
_entity_poly.pdbx_strand_id
1 'polypeptide(L)'
;MILEIRKSFEKDAEKLPAPALILLEKAIQNIIAAKKLSELSSCKKLTGFKTAYRLRIGSYRIGFFFENEIVELVRILNRKDIYKYFP
;
A
#
# COMPACT_ATOMS: atom_id res chain seq x y z
N MET A 1 -6.69 -4.83 -10.42
CA MET A 1 -6.06 -6.00 -9.78
C MET A 1 -6.92 -6.43 -8.60
N ILE A 2 -6.76 -7.66 -8.15
CA ILE A 2 -7.49 -8.17 -6.99
C ILE A 2 -6.87 -7.59 -5.72
N LEU A 3 -7.72 -7.16 -4.78
CA LEU A 3 -7.27 -6.52 -3.55
C LEU A 3 -7.60 -7.39 -2.35
N GLU A 4 -6.62 -7.62 -1.49
CA GLU A 4 -6.79 -8.24 -0.19
C GLU A 4 -6.23 -7.31 0.87
N ILE A 5 -6.83 -7.32 2.06
CA ILE A 5 -6.46 -6.40 3.13
C ILE A 5 -6.23 -7.19 4.41
N ARG A 6 -5.04 -7.07 4.99
CA ARG A 6 -4.73 -7.71 6.27
C ARG A 6 -5.25 -6.89 7.44
N LYS A 7 -5.47 -7.55 8.56
CA LYS A 7 -5.90 -6.89 9.79
C LYS A 7 -4.92 -5.83 10.27
N SER A 8 -3.62 -6.05 10.06
CA SER A 8 -2.59 -5.06 10.41
C SER A 8 -2.80 -3.75 9.65
N PHE A 9 -3.17 -3.84 8.38
CA PHE A 9 -3.48 -2.67 7.57
C PHE A 9 -4.75 -1.98 8.08
N GLU A 10 -5.78 -2.75 8.39
CA GLU A 10 -7.03 -2.18 8.91
C GLU A 10 -6.78 -1.40 10.20
N LYS A 11 -5.98 -1.95 11.12
CA LYS A 11 -5.64 -1.29 12.37
C LYS A 11 -4.85 -0.01 12.14
N ASP A 12 -3.92 -0.01 11.20
CA ASP A 12 -3.18 1.20 10.86
C ASP A 12 -4.12 2.26 10.29
N ALA A 13 -5.05 1.85 9.40
CA ALA A 13 -5.96 2.76 8.75
C ALA A 13 -6.90 3.45 9.74
N GLU A 14 -7.29 2.76 10.80
CA GLU A 14 -8.15 3.32 11.85
C GLU A 14 -7.52 4.55 12.53
N LYS A 15 -6.20 4.64 12.50
CA LYS A 15 -5.47 5.74 13.15
C LYS A 15 -5.22 6.93 12.23
N LEU A 16 -5.61 6.84 10.97
CA LEU A 16 -5.33 7.89 10.00
C LEU A 16 -6.24 9.10 10.18
N PRO A 17 -5.70 10.33 10.05
CA PRO A 17 -6.54 11.51 10.01
C PRO A 17 -7.36 11.57 8.73
N ALA A 18 -8.44 12.35 8.73
CA ALA A 18 -9.35 12.43 7.59
C ALA A 18 -8.67 12.74 6.25
N PRO A 19 -7.71 13.68 6.16
CA PRO A 19 -7.04 13.93 4.87
C PRO A 19 -6.31 12.71 4.32
N ALA A 20 -5.71 11.90 5.20
CA ALA A 20 -5.01 10.69 4.79
C ALA A 20 -5.98 9.61 4.32
N LEU A 21 -7.17 9.52 4.95
CA LEU A 21 -8.20 8.57 4.52
C LEU A 21 -8.69 8.87 3.11
N ILE A 22 -8.80 10.15 2.74
CA ILE A 22 -9.20 10.53 1.38
C ILE A 22 -8.16 10.05 0.37
N LEU A 23 -6.87 10.24 0.70
CA LEU A 23 -5.78 9.75 -0.16
C LEU A 23 -5.80 8.23 -0.26
N LEU A 24 -6.08 7.55 0.85
CA LEU A 24 -6.13 6.09 0.87
C LEU A 24 -7.27 5.56 0.00
N GLU A 25 -8.46 6.15 0.10
CA GLU A 25 -9.59 5.74 -0.73
C GLU A 25 -9.26 5.85 -2.21
N LYS A 26 -8.63 6.96 -2.61
CA LYS A 26 -8.24 7.15 -3.99
C LYS A 26 -7.20 6.12 -4.43
N ALA A 27 -6.23 5.83 -3.57
CA ALA A 27 -5.20 4.82 -3.86
C ALA A 27 -5.83 3.44 -4.05
N ILE A 28 -6.77 3.07 -3.18
CA ILE A 28 -7.47 1.78 -3.29
C ILE A 28 -8.24 1.68 -4.60
N GLN A 29 -8.95 2.74 -4.99
CA GLN A 29 -9.66 2.77 -6.27
C GLN A 29 -8.71 2.61 -7.45
N ASN A 30 -7.55 3.26 -7.39
CA ASN A 30 -6.53 3.14 -8.45
C ASN A 30 -5.99 1.71 -8.54
N ILE A 31 -5.75 1.06 -7.39
CA ILE A 31 -5.27 -0.32 -7.37
C ILE A 31 -6.30 -1.26 -7.99
N ILE A 32 -7.57 -1.11 -7.62
CA ILE A 32 -8.64 -1.96 -8.15
C ILE A 32 -8.79 -1.78 -9.66
N ALA A 33 -8.70 -0.54 -10.14
CA ALA A 33 -8.86 -0.22 -11.56
C ALA A 33 -7.64 -0.61 -12.40
N ALA A 34 -6.46 -0.69 -11.82
CA ALA A 34 -5.23 -0.97 -12.55
C ALA A 34 -5.19 -2.41 -13.05
N LYS A 35 -4.61 -2.61 -14.22
CA LYS A 35 -4.41 -3.94 -14.80
C LYS A 35 -3.03 -4.49 -14.46
N LYS A 36 -2.08 -3.63 -14.13
CA LYS A 36 -0.71 -4.01 -13.78
C LYS A 36 -0.09 -2.94 -12.87
N LEU A 37 0.94 -3.34 -12.13
CA LEU A 37 1.60 -2.45 -11.18
C LEU A 37 2.19 -1.19 -11.81
N SER A 38 2.65 -1.29 -13.06
CA SER A 38 3.26 -0.13 -13.74
C SER A 38 2.28 1.01 -13.97
N GLU A 39 0.99 0.77 -13.83
CA GLU A 39 -0.03 1.82 -13.92
C GLU A 39 -0.18 2.63 -12.63
N LEU A 40 0.41 2.14 -11.53
CA LEU A 40 0.36 2.84 -10.25
C LEU A 40 1.52 3.81 -10.15
N SER A 41 1.23 5.10 -9.99
CA SER A 41 2.27 6.08 -9.77
C SER A 41 2.87 5.93 -8.37
N SER A 42 4.15 6.27 -8.23
CA SER A 42 4.86 6.23 -6.93
C SER A 42 4.90 4.84 -6.27
N CYS A 43 4.85 3.78 -7.09
CA CYS A 43 4.97 2.40 -6.63
C CYS A 43 6.39 1.92 -6.88
N LYS A 44 7.03 1.35 -5.86
CA LYS A 44 8.40 0.82 -5.96
C LYS A 44 8.49 -0.56 -5.34
N LYS A 45 9.23 -1.45 -6.02
CA LYS A 45 9.57 -2.75 -5.47
C LYS A 45 10.68 -2.57 -4.42
N LEU A 46 10.58 -3.28 -3.30
CA LEU A 46 11.61 -3.23 -2.28
C LEU A 46 12.81 -4.07 -2.68
N THR A 47 14.01 -3.49 -2.50
CA THR A 47 15.26 -4.18 -2.81
C THR A 47 15.43 -5.40 -1.92
N GLY A 48 15.78 -6.54 -2.53
CA GLY A 48 15.99 -7.78 -1.79
C GLY A 48 14.75 -8.62 -1.55
N PHE A 49 13.59 -8.18 -2.02
CA PHE A 49 12.33 -8.91 -1.87
C PHE A 49 11.67 -9.13 -3.22
N LYS A 50 11.13 -10.33 -3.43
CA LYS A 50 10.53 -10.68 -4.71
C LYS A 50 9.14 -10.11 -4.91
N THR A 51 8.36 -10.00 -3.82
CA THR A 51 6.94 -9.65 -3.91
C THR A 51 6.56 -8.44 -3.08
N ALA A 52 7.50 -7.81 -2.38
CA ALA A 52 7.21 -6.69 -1.50
C ALA A 52 7.37 -5.35 -2.24
N TYR A 53 6.36 -4.51 -2.12
CA TYR A 53 6.28 -3.22 -2.78
C TYR A 53 5.84 -2.14 -1.81
N ARG A 54 6.12 -0.91 -2.18
CA ARG A 54 5.74 0.26 -1.42
C ARG A 54 5.06 1.27 -2.33
N LEU A 55 3.94 1.82 -1.89
CA LEU A 55 3.20 2.86 -2.61
C LEU A 55 3.17 4.13 -1.78
N ARG A 56 3.61 5.25 -2.36
CA ARG A 56 3.59 6.54 -1.68
C ARG A 56 2.23 7.20 -1.85
N ILE A 57 1.63 7.62 -0.72
CA ILE A 57 0.42 8.43 -0.71
C ILE A 57 0.63 9.60 0.27
N GLY A 58 1.03 10.76 -0.26
CA GLY A 58 1.38 11.92 0.58
C GLY A 58 2.57 11.59 1.47
N SER A 59 2.43 11.85 2.77
CA SER A 59 3.47 11.54 3.75
C SER A 59 3.39 10.11 4.28
N TYR A 60 2.44 9.31 3.78
CA TYR A 60 2.26 7.93 4.18
C TYR A 60 2.77 6.98 3.11
N ARG A 61 3.02 5.75 3.53
CA ARG A 61 3.45 4.66 2.64
C ARG A 61 2.60 3.44 2.91
N ILE A 62 2.11 2.82 1.83
CA ILE A 62 1.44 1.53 1.90
C ILE A 62 2.48 0.47 1.59
N GLY A 63 2.65 -0.49 2.50
CA GLY A 63 3.43 -1.69 2.25
C GLY A 63 2.51 -2.80 1.84
N PHE A 64 2.80 -3.46 0.70
CA PHE A 64 1.95 -4.52 0.19
C PHE A 64 2.78 -5.60 -0.49
N PHE A 65 2.22 -6.79 -0.54
CA PHE A 65 2.76 -7.87 -1.36
C PHE A 65 1.94 -7.99 -2.64
N PHE A 66 2.62 -8.29 -3.73
CA PHE A 66 1.96 -8.53 -5.02
C PHE A 66 2.43 -9.84 -5.60
N GLU A 67 1.49 -10.75 -5.85
CA GLU A 67 1.75 -12.04 -6.46
C GLU A 67 0.44 -12.56 -7.04
N ASN A 68 0.50 -13.21 -8.21
CA ASN A 68 -0.67 -13.82 -8.85
C ASN A 68 -1.85 -12.85 -9.02
N GLU A 69 -1.57 -11.63 -9.46
CA GLU A 69 -2.58 -10.58 -9.69
C GLU A 69 -3.27 -10.10 -8.41
N ILE A 70 -2.78 -10.50 -7.24
CA ILE A 70 -3.34 -10.09 -5.95
C ILE A 70 -2.41 -9.07 -5.30
N VAL A 71 -2.99 -7.92 -4.94
CA VAL A 71 -2.33 -6.90 -4.13
C VAL A 71 -2.82 -7.09 -2.69
N GLU A 72 -1.91 -7.49 -1.82
CA GLU A 72 -2.25 -7.70 -0.41
C GLU A 72 -1.71 -6.54 0.41
N LEU A 73 -2.61 -5.67 0.88
CA LEU A 73 -2.24 -4.52 1.70
C LEU A 73 -1.91 -4.98 3.11
N VAL A 74 -0.71 -4.67 3.59
CA VAL A 74 -0.19 -5.19 4.86
C VAL A 74 -0.05 -4.11 5.91
N ARG A 75 0.51 -2.96 5.57
CA ARG A 75 0.68 -1.83 6.49
C ARG A 75 0.44 -0.51 5.77
N ILE A 76 -0.05 0.48 6.52
CA ILE A 76 -0.01 1.88 6.09
C ILE A 76 0.53 2.71 7.25
N LEU A 77 1.68 3.33 7.05
CA LEU A 77 2.39 4.06 8.08
C LEU A 77 3.03 5.30 7.46
N ASN A 78 3.46 6.24 8.31
CA ASN A 78 4.21 7.37 7.80
C ASN A 78 5.54 6.87 7.22
N ARG A 79 6.18 7.72 6.42
CA ARG A 79 7.38 7.32 5.67
C ARG A 79 8.56 6.88 6.57
N LYS A 80 8.58 7.32 7.83
CA LYS A 80 9.66 6.93 8.75
C LYS A 80 9.41 5.55 9.33
N ASP A 81 8.17 5.24 9.66
CA ASP A 81 7.83 4.00 10.34
C ASP A 81 7.73 2.81 9.40
N ILE A 82 7.35 3.03 8.14
CA ILE A 82 7.19 1.93 7.20
C ILE A 82 8.48 1.10 7.06
N TYR A 83 9.64 1.74 7.12
CA TYR A 83 10.92 1.03 7.00
C TYR A 83 11.19 0.11 8.18
N LYS A 84 10.58 0.38 9.34
CA LYS A 84 10.78 -0.43 10.55
C LYS A 84 9.86 -1.63 10.61
N TYR A 85 8.68 -1.52 10.01
CA TYR A 85 7.61 -2.50 10.23
C TYR A 85 7.15 -3.22 8.97
N PHE A 86 7.69 -2.89 7.80
CA PHE A 86 7.35 -3.57 6.55
C PHE A 86 8.60 -3.82 5.71
N PRO A 87 8.75 -5.01 5.12
CA PRO A 87 7.97 -6.22 5.35
C PRO A 87 8.24 -6.88 6.66
#